data_545fffa52dd93eefd7fb8334d18b6cb5
#
_entry.id   545fffa52dd93eefd7fb8334d18b6cb5
#
_cell.length_a   1.000
_cell.length_b   1.000
_cell.length_c   1.000
_cell.angle_alpha   90.00
_cell.angle_beta   90.00
_cell.angle_gamma   90.00
#
_symmetry.space_group_name_H-M   'P 1'
#
loop_
_entity.id
_entity.type
_entity.pdbx_description
1 polymer ?
#
loop_
_entity_poly.entity_id
_entity_poly.type
_entity_poly.pdbx_seq_one_letter_code
_entity_poly.pdbx_strand_id
1 'polypeptide(L)'
;MNWQSASTSTNFREENRISAGRRLLYRLHIDLPLWIGIMLLSTLGMVVLYSAGDKSVDLLNRQLVRLFIAFIVMIIVAQIKPSTLKHWAPWMFGIGLLMLVAVLLLGEVGKGAQRWLNLGLFRFQPSELMKIAVPIMTAWYLAEAPLPPRGGRLIMATVIVIVPTLLIAKQPDLGTSLLIASSGIFVLLLAGLGWKIIFSVIALLTASAPIFWNYLLHDYQRQRILTFLNPETDPLGSGYHIIQSTIAIGSGGLYGKGWLNGTQSHLDFLPERSTDFVFAVFSEEFGFLGTLVLLALFIAIISRGIIIAINAQDTFSRLVAGSLTLTFFVYVFVNIGMVSGILPVVGLPLPLISYGGTSMVTIMAAFGILMSIQTNRKLVGA
;
A
#
# COMPACT_ATOMS: atom_id res chain seq x y z
N MET A 1 -1.44 58.54 20.60
CA MET A 1 -0.83 57.41 21.31
C MET A 1 -0.92 56.19 20.37
N ASN A 2 0.21 55.75 19.85
CA ASN A 2 0.33 54.78 18.76
C ASN A 2 0.20 53.34 19.30
N TRP A 3 -0.90 52.66 19.01
CA TRP A 3 -1.13 51.22 19.32
C TRP A 3 -0.81 50.26 18.17
N GLN A 4 -0.26 50.77 17.04
CA GLN A 4 0.02 49.92 15.86
C GLN A 4 1.46 49.39 15.75
N SER A 5 2.38 49.78 16.63
CA SER A 5 3.79 49.32 16.54
C SER A 5 4.16 48.12 17.40
N ALA A 6 3.26 47.61 18.24
CA ALA A 6 3.56 46.51 19.15
C ALA A 6 3.25 45.12 18.57
N SER A 7 2.35 45.00 17.58
CA SER A 7 1.93 43.68 17.02
C SER A 7 2.86 43.15 15.94
N THR A 8 3.65 43.99 15.27
CA THR A 8 4.59 43.56 14.24
C THR A 8 5.90 42.98 14.80
N SER A 9 6.32 43.41 15.99
CA SER A 9 7.57 42.96 16.61
C SER A 9 7.49 41.57 17.29
N THR A 10 6.29 41.13 17.65
CA THR A 10 6.09 39.81 18.25
C THR A 10 6.11 38.67 17.23
N ASN A 11 5.57 38.91 16.02
CA ASN A 11 5.60 37.92 14.94
C ASN A 11 7.00 37.63 14.41
N PHE A 12 7.88 38.67 14.31
CA PHE A 12 9.28 38.49 13.88
C PHE A 12 10.15 37.76 14.94
N ARG A 13 9.78 37.79 16.23
CA ARG A 13 10.52 37.06 17.27
C ARG A 13 10.12 35.59 17.40
N GLU A 14 8.90 35.22 17.03
CA GLU A 14 8.48 33.82 16.99
C GLU A 14 9.05 33.06 15.79
N GLU A 15 9.15 33.68 14.62
CA GLU A 15 9.80 33.09 13.43
C GLU A 15 11.29 32.72 13.67
N ASN A 16 11.99 33.47 14.51
CA ASN A 16 13.40 33.22 14.83
C ASN A 16 13.62 32.09 15.84
N ARG A 17 12.57 31.55 16.49
CA ARG A 17 12.67 30.41 17.44
C ARG A 17 12.51 29.04 16.76
N ILE A 18 12.13 28.96 15.49
CA ILE A 18 12.06 27.69 14.77
C ILE A 18 13.49 27.23 14.49
N SER A 19 13.90 26.11 15.08
CA SER A 19 15.22 25.50 14.82
C SER A 19 15.44 25.30 13.33
N ALA A 20 16.69 25.43 12.86
CA ALA A 20 17.03 25.26 11.45
C ALA A 20 16.50 23.94 10.86
N GLY A 21 16.49 22.88 11.67
CA GLY A 21 15.91 21.59 11.32
C GLY A 21 14.41 21.63 11.05
N ARG A 22 13.63 22.36 11.88
CA ARG A 22 12.18 22.52 11.63
C ARG A 22 11.92 23.32 10.36
N ARG A 23 12.71 24.35 10.07
CA ARG A 23 12.58 25.11 8.81
C ARG A 23 12.84 24.23 7.58
N LEU A 24 13.84 23.34 7.66
CA LEU A 24 14.12 22.40 6.58
C LEU A 24 12.96 21.41 6.37
N LEU A 25 12.41 20.86 7.44
CA LEU A 25 11.25 19.95 7.38
C LEU A 25 10.03 20.62 6.76
N TYR A 26 9.74 21.88 7.12
CA TYR A 26 8.67 22.65 6.49
C TYR A 26 8.93 22.91 5.00
N ARG A 27 10.16 23.25 4.61
CA ARG A 27 10.52 23.44 3.19
C ARG A 27 10.42 22.16 2.37
N LEU A 28 10.73 21.02 2.96
CA LEU A 28 10.66 19.71 2.30
C LEU A 28 9.26 19.08 2.38
N HIS A 29 8.28 19.78 2.97
CA HIS A 29 6.94 19.25 3.19
C HIS A 29 6.92 17.89 3.89
N ILE A 30 7.80 17.68 4.89
CA ILE A 30 7.92 16.42 5.62
C ILE A 30 7.06 16.47 6.88
N ASP A 31 6.19 15.47 7.02
CA ASP A 31 5.47 15.17 8.27
C ASP A 31 6.36 14.31 9.17
N LEU A 32 6.88 14.90 10.25
CA LEU A 32 7.88 14.26 11.10
C LEU A 32 7.41 12.93 11.73
N PRO A 33 6.19 12.80 12.30
CA PRO A 33 5.74 11.53 12.86
C PRO A 33 5.66 10.41 11.81
N LEU A 34 5.13 10.71 10.63
CA LEU A 34 5.05 9.75 9.53
C LEU A 34 6.45 9.37 9.03
N TRP A 35 7.34 10.37 8.88
CA TRP A 35 8.73 10.14 8.48
C TRP A 35 9.47 9.21 9.43
N ILE A 36 9.37 9.45 10.74
CA ILE A 36 10.03 8.60 11.75
C ILE A 36 9.48 7.16 11.66
N GLY A 37 8.17 6.97 11.55
CA GLY A 37 7.56 5.65 11.40
C GLY A 37 8.08 4.90 10.16
N ILE A 38 8.17 5.58 9.02
CA ILE A 38 8.69 5.02 7.77
C ILE A 38 10.18 4.65 7.91
N MET A 39 10.99 5.52 8.52
CA MET A 39 12.42 5.27 8.74
C MET A 39 12.64 4.05 9.65
N LEU A 40 11.92 3.97 10.78
CA LEU A 40 12.01 2.83 11.69
C LEU A 40 11.61 1.53 11.01
N LEU A 41 10.49 1.54 10.27
CA LEU A 41 10.01 0.36 9.56
C LEU A 41 10.98 -0.07 8.46
N SER A 42 11.53 0.89 7.70
CA SER A 42 12.52 0.61 6.64
C SER A 42 13.83 0.05 7.22
N THR A 43 14.29 0.59 8.36
CA THR A 43 15.48 0.09 9.04
C THR A 43 15.27 -1.33 9.55
N LEU A 44 14.12 -1.60 10.17
CA LEU A 44 13.75 -2.94 10.61
C LEU A 44 13.68 -3.90 9.41
N GLY A 45 13.09 -3.47 8.29
CA GLY A 45 13.04 -4.23 7.04
C GLY A 45 14.42 -4.62 6.53
N MET A 46 15.41 -3.71 6.59
CA MET A 46 16.79 -4.00 6.19
C MET A 46 17.46 -5.04 7.10
N VAL A 47 17.22 -4.97 8.42
CA VAL A 47 17.74 -5.94 9.40
C VAL A 47 17.17 -7.33 9.13
N VAL A 48 15.87 -7.43 8.90
CA VAL A 48 15.18 -8.71 8.59
C VAL A 48 15.61 -9.25 7.24
N LEU A 49 15.73 -8.38 6.24
CA LEU A 49 16.12 -8.79 4.89
C LEU A 49 17.55 -9.34 4.84
N TYR A 50 18.46 -8.83 5.67
CA TYR A 50 19.82 -9.37 5.80
C TYR A 50 19.79 -10.82 6.26
N SER A 51 18.93 -11.15 7.22
CA SER A 51 18.74 -12.53 7.69
C SER A 51 18.00 -13.39 6.64
N ALA A 52 16.86 -12.92 6.13
CA ALA A 52 16.08 -13.63 5.14
C ALA A 52 16.82 -13.88 3.81
N GLY A 53 17.83 -13.08 3.51
CA GLY A 53 18.68 -13.17 2.31
C GLY A 53 20.00 -13.93 2.53
N ASP A 54 20.13 -14.76 3.57
CA ASP A 54 21.35 -15.52 3.89
C ASP A 54 22.62 -14.68 4.00
N LYS A 55 22.48 -13.54 4.68
CA LYS A 55 23.61 -12.60 4.89
C LYS A 55 24.17 -12.03 3.57
N SER A 56 23.38 -12.07 2.49
CA SER A 56 23.79 -11.56 1.18
C SER A 56 23.89 -10.04 1.19
N VAL A 57 25.12 -9.53 1.21
CA VAL A 57 25.40 -8.09 1.11
C VAL A 57 24.93 -7.53 -0.24
N ASP A 58 24.98 -8.32 -1.30
CA ASP A 58 24.55 -7.92 -2.65
C ASP A 58 23.04 -7.65 -2.71
N LEU A 59 22.24 -8.53 -2.09
CA LEU A 59 20.80 -8.33 -1.97
C LEU A 59 20.46 -7.07 -1.15
N LEU A 60 21.19 -6.87 -0.05
CA LEU A 60 21.06 -5.70 0.82
C LEU A 60 21.39 -4.40 0.06
N ASN A 61 22.48 -4.36 -0.68
CA ASN A 61 22.90 -3.20 -1.48
C ASN A 61 21.85 -2.86 -2.56
N ARG A 62 21.31 -3.86 -3.25
CA ARG A 62 20.23 -3.63 -4.22
C ARG A 62 18.98 -3.06 -3.54
N GLN A 63 18.63 -3.53 -2.35
CA GLN A 63 17.48 -3.00 -1.61
C GLN A 63 17.75 -1.58 -1.11
N LEU A 64 18.96 -1.25 -0.64
CA LEU A 64 19.35 0.10 -0.24
C LEU A 64 19.21 1.10 -1.39
N VAL A 65 19.67 0.75 -2.58
CA VAL A 65 19.52 1.60 -3.77
C VAL A 65 18.04 1.84 -4.09
N ARG A 66 17.20 0.80 -4.04
CA ARG A 66 15.76 0.92 -4.27
C ARG A 66 15.09 1.78 -3.21
N LEU A 67 15.46 1.59 -1.96
CA LEU A 67 14.94 2.38 -0.84
C LEU A 67 15.33 3.86 -0.98
N PHE A 68 16.57 4.14 -1.36
CA PHE A 68 17.04 5.50 -1.62
C PHE A 68 16.23 6.17 -2.74
N ILE A 69 16.02 5.48 -3.86
CA ILE A 69 15.18 5.97 -4.96
C ILE A 69 13.74 6.22 -4.47
N ALA A 70 13.19 5.30 -3.68
CA ALA A 70 11.84 5.43 -3.16
C ALA A 70 11.69 6.63 -2.20
N PHE A 71 12.69 6.93 -1.37
CA PHE A 71 12.73 8.14 -0.54
C PHE A 71 12.81 9.42 -1.39
N ILE A 72 13.61 9.42 -2.45
CA ILE A 72 13.67 10.57 -3.38
C ILE A 72 12.29 10.79 -4.01
N VAL A 73 11.64 9.74 -4.51
CA VAL A 73 10.30 9.83 -5.08
C VAL A 73 9.30 10.36 -4.05
N MET A 74 9.34 9.87 -2.82
CA MET A 74 8.48 10.36 -1.73
C MET A 74 8.65 11.87 -1.50
N ILE A 75 9.90 12.35 -1.42
CA ILE A 75 10.20 13.78 -1.20
C ILE A 75 9.72 14.61 -2.40
N ILE A 76 9.96 14.15 -3.64
CA ILE A 76 9.49 14.84 -4.85
C ILE A 76 7.97 14.94 -4.86
N VAL A 77 7.28 13.84 -4.59
CA VAL A 77 5.81 13.79 -4.56
C VAL A 77 5.24 14.64 -3.43
N ALA A 78 5.93 14.73 -2.29
CA ALA A 78 5.53 15.60 -1.18
C ALA A 78 5.55 17.11 -1.57
N GLN A 79 6.32 17.51 -2.57
CA GLN A 79 6.32 18.91 -3.08
C GLN A 79 5.11 19.22 -3.97
N ILE A 80 4.40 18.22 -4.48
CA ILE A 80 3.26 18.41 -5.37
C ILE A 80 2.04 18.84 -4.55
N LYS A 81 1.51 20.02 -4.82
CA LYS A 81 0.32 20.53 -4.14
C LYS A 81 -0.90 19.65 -4.41
N PRO A 82 -1.80 19.42 -3.43
CA PRO A 82 -3.02 18.63 -3.64
C PRO A 82 -3.91 19.15 -4.78
N SER A 83 -3.94 20.48 -5.01
CA SER A 83 -4.65 21.10 -6.14
C SER A 83 -4.07 20.70 -7.50
N THR A 84 -2.75 20.58 -7.61
CA THR A 84 -2.08 20.11 -8.83
C THR A 84 -2.39 18.63 -9.06
N LEU A 85 -2.33 17.82 -8.00
CA LEU A 85 -2.68 16.39 -8.05
C LEU A 85 -4.12 16.18 -8.50
N LYS A 86 -5.05 17.01 -7.98
CA LYS A 86 -6.46 17.04 -8.40
C LYS A 86 -6.59 17.33 -9.90
N HIS A 87 -5.84 18.28 -10.42
CA HIS A 87 -5.86 18.64 -11.84
C HIS A 87 -5.28 17.54 -12.74
N TRP A 88 -4.29 16.81 -12.26
CA TRP A 88 -3.67 15.71 -13.00
C TRP A 88 -4.46 14.38 -12.94
N ALA A 89 -5.45 14.27 -12.06
CA ALA A 89 -6.20 13.02 -11.83
C ALA A 89 -6.72 12.36 -13.12
N PRO A 90 -7.44 13.07 -14.05
CA PRO A 90 -7.94 12.46 -15.27
C PRO A 90 -6.82 11.99 -16.21
N TRP A 91 -5.73 12.75 -16.29
CA TRP A 91 -4.58 12.40 -17.14
C TRP A 91 -3.83 11.19 -16.61
N MET A 92 -3.56 11.13 -15.31
CA MET A 92 -2.91 9.97 -14.67
C MET A 92 -3.75 8.70 -14.88
N PHE A 93 -5.06 8.81 -14.69
CA PHE A 93 -5.97 7.69 -14.88
C PHE A 93 -6.04 7.25 -16.34
N GLY A 94 -6.20 8.18 -17.28
CA GLY A 94 -6.25 7.91 -18.72
C GLY A 94 -4.99 7.26 -19.26
N ILE A 95 -3.82 7.81 -18.90
CA ILE A 95 -2.51 7.24 -19.26
C ILE A 95 -2.35 5.84 -18.66
N GLY A 96 -2.68 5.67 -17.38
CA GLY A 96 -2.61 4.38 -16.72
C GLY A 96 -3.51 3.33 -17.37
N LEU A 97 -4.73 3.73 -17.74
CA LEU A 97 -5.68 2.84 -18.43
C LEU A 97 -5.15 2.43 -19.81
N LEU A 98 -4.62 3.36 -20.60
CA LEU A 98 -3.98 3.08 -21.89
C LEU A 98 -2.80 2.13 -21.74
N MET A 99 -1.96 2.33 -20.72
CA MET A 99 -0.85 1.43 -20.43
C MET A 99 -1.32 0.03 -20.01
N LEU A 100 -2.44 -0.10 -19.25
CA LEU A 100 -3.01 -1.41 -18.92
C LEU A 100 -3.49 -2.15 -20.17
N VAL A 101 -4.12 -1.44 -21.11
CA VAL A 101 -4.51 -2.02 -22.41
C VAL A 101 -3.28 -2.41 -23.22
N ALA A 102 -2.25 -1.56 -23.24
CA ALA A 102 -0.99 -1.86 -23.92
C ALA A 102 -0.31 -3.13 -23.36
N VAL A 103 -0.35 -3.36 -22.04
CA VAL A 103 0.15 -4.62 -21.44
C VAL A 103 -0.60 -5.84 -21.96
N LEU A 104 -1.92 -5.77 -22.14
CA LEU A 104 -2.71 -6.90 -22.67
C LEU A 104 -2.34 -7.23 -24.12
N LEU A 105 -1.90 -6.24 -24.90
CA LEU A 105 -1.55 -6.40 -26.31
C LEU A 105 -0.07 -6.70 -26.54
N LEU A 106 0.82 -6.05 -25.79
CA LEU A 106 2.27 -5.99 -26.06
C LEU A 106 3.12 -6.39 -24.84
N GLY A 107 2.52 -6.78 -23.73
CA GLY A 107 3.25 -7.02 -22.48
C GLY A 107 4.12 -8.26 -22.50
N GLU A 108 5.23 -8.20 -21.76
CA GLU A 108 6.10 -9.34 -21.53
C GLU A 108 5.54 -10.28 -20.46
N VAL A 109 5.66 -11.59 -20.67
CA VAL A 109 5.30 -12.61 -19.71
C VAL A 109 6.43 -12.77 -18.70
N GLY A 110 6.17 -12.48 -17.44
CA GLY A 110 7.09 -12.68 -16.33
C GLY A 110 6.44 -13.49 -15.21
N LYS A 111 7.11 -14.54 -14.71
CA LYS A 111 6.58 -15.46 -13.68
C LYS A 111 5.15 -15.98 -14.01
N GLY A 112 4.91 -16.33 -15.28
CA GLY A 112 3.62 -16.90 -15.71
C GLY A 112 2.47 -15.91 -15.93
N ALA A 113 2.72 -14.60 -15.89
CA ALA A 113 1.70 -13.59 -16.14
C ALA A 113 2.25 -12.41 -16.96
N GLN A 114 1.41 -11.85 -17.83
CA GLN A 114 1.73 -10.73 -18.70
C GLN A 114 1.41 -9.42 -17.97
N ARG A 115 2.43 -8.81 -17.32
CA ARG A 115 2.24 -7.67 -16.40
C ARG A 115 3.19 -6.50 -16.65
N TRP A 116 4.21 -6.69 -17.48
CA TRP A 116 5.32 -5.76 -17.63
C TRP A 116 5.35 -5.16 -19.03
N LEU A 117 5.58 -3.85 -19.09
CA LEU A 117 5.95 -3.15 -20.31
C LEU A 117 7.47 -2.94 -20.31
N ASN A 118 8.12 -3.33 -21.38
CA ASN A 118 9.52 -3.02 -21.62
C ASN A 118 9.60 -1.66 -22.32
N LEU A 119 10.09 -0.65 -21.61
CA LEU A 119 10.30 0.71 -22.13
C LEU A 119 11.75 0.90 -22.67
N GLY A 120 12.48 -0.19 -22.88
CA GLY A 120 13.85 -0.19 -23.34
C GLY A 120 14.87 -0.01 -22.21
N LEU A 121 14.79 1.04 -21.43
CA LEU A 121 15.70 1.33 -20.31
C LEU A 121 15.32 0.61 -19.02
N PHE A 122 14.04 0.37 -18.80
CA PHE A 122 13.52 -0.30 -17.60
C PHE A 122 12.19 -0.99 -17.87
N ARG A 123 11.90 -1.99 -17.06
CA ARG A 123 10.59 -2.65 -17.05
C ARG A 123 9.66 -1.90 -16.12
N PHE A 124 8.49 -1.55 -16.61
CA PHE A 124 7.46 -0.84 -15.87
C PHE A 124 6.19 -1.67 -15.75
N GLN A 125 5.57 -1.66 -14.57
CA GLN A 125 4.30 -2.32 -14.31
C GLN A 125 3.20 -1.26 -14.20
N PRO A 126 2.31 -1.10 -15.19
CA PRO A 126 1.29 -0.05 -15.18
C PRO A 126 0.30 -0.12 -14.04
N SER A 127 0.04 -1.32 -13.52
CA SER A 127 -0.82 -1.49 -12.34
C SER A 127 -0.27 -0.79 -11.09
N GLU A 128 1.05 -0.55 -11.00
CA GLU A 128 1.63 0.24 -9.90
C GLU A 128 1.15 1.69 -9.93
N LEU A 129 1.11 2.31 -11.13
CA LEU A 129 0.54 3.65 -11.29
C LEU A 129 -0.94 3.67 -10.93
N MET A 130 -1.70 2.63 -11.31
CA MET A 130 -3.14 2.56 -11.06
C MET A 130 -3.50 2.46 -9.58
N LYS A 131 -2.64 1.92 -8.74
CA LYS A 131 -2.84 1.89 -7.27
C LYS A 131 -2.98 3.31 -6.67
N ILE A 132 -2.35 4.30 -7.31
CA ILE A 132 -2.45 5.71 -6.92
C ILE A 132 -3.50 6.44 -7.78
N ALA A 133 -3.54 6.17 -9.09
CA ALA A 133 -4.40 6.89 -10.02
C ALA A 133 -5.89 6.60 -9.80
N VAL A 134 -6.27 5.37 -9.45
CA VAL A 134 -7.68 5.01 -9.20
C VAL A 134 -8.27 5.75 -8.01
N PRO A 135 -7.67 5.73 -6.80
CA PRO A 135 -8.23 6.49 -5.68
C PRO A 135 -8.22 7.99 -5.92
N ILE A 136 -7.21 8.54 -6.61
CA ILE A 136 -7.15 9.96 -6.96
C ILE A 136 -8.27 10.33 -7.95
N MET A 137 -8.47 9.55 -9.01
CA MET A 137 -9.53 9.80 -10.01
C MET A 137 -10.92 9.67 -9.40
N THR A 138 -11.14 8.64 -8.59
CA THR A 138 -12.43 8.44 -7.91
C THR A 138 -12.72 9.59 -6.94
N ALA A 139 -11.71 10.02 -6.17
CA ALA A 139 -11.82 11.16 -5.26
C ALA A 139 -12.05 12.47 -6.01
N TRP A 140 -11.36 12.69 -7.14
CA TRP A 140 -11.57 13.84 -8.01
C TRP A 140 -13.02 13.93 -8.48
N TYR A 141 -13.54 12.84 -9.03
CA TYR A 141 -14.90 12.78 -9.57
C TYR A 141 -15.97 13.01 -8.48
N LEU A 142 -15.76 12.46 -7.29
CA LEU A 142 -16.73 12.60 -6.19
C LEU A 142 -16.64 13.95 -5.49
N ALA A 143 -15.45 14.55 -5.42
CA ALA A 143 -15.25 15.83 -4.74
C ALA A 143 -15.87 17.05 -5.48
N GLU A 144 -16.30 16.89 -6.74
CA GLU A 144 -16.96 17.95 -7.51
C GLU A 144 -18.45 18.09 -7.21
N ALA A 145 -19.00 17.27 -6.32
CA ALA A 145 -20.40 17.30 -5.97
C ALA A 145 -20.64 17.10 -4.48
N PRO A 146 -21.86 17.45 -4.01
CA PRO A 146 -22.25 17.14 -2.64
C PRO A 146 -22.20 15.65 -2.34
N LEU A 147 -21.70 15.29 -1.17
CA LEU A 147 -21.70 13.94 -0.64
C LEU A 147 -22.91 13.71 0.27
N PRO A 148 -23.46 12.51 0.36
CA PRO A 148 -23.05 11.26 -0.33
C PRO A 148 -23.47 11.19 -1.82
N PRO A 149 -22.69 10.45 -2.67
CA PRO A 149 -23.01 10.31 -4.09
C PRO A 149 -24.29 9.51 -4.30
N ARG A 150 -25.13 9.93 -5.24
CA ARG A 150 -26.39 9.27 -5.56
C ARG A 150 -26.55 9.01 -7.06
N GLY A 151 -27.34 8.00 -7.40
CA GLY A 151 -27.74 7.70 -8.79
C GLY A 151 -26.54 7.52 -9.73
N GLY A 152 -26.56 8.19 -10.87
CA GLY A 152 -25.56 8.05 -11.94
C GLY A 152 -24.12 8.39 -11.50
N ARG A 153 -23.93 9.26 -10.52
CA ARG A 153 -22.59 9.57 -9.99
C ARG A 153 -21.96 8.39 -9.26
N LEU A 154 -22.75 7.65 -8.49
CA LEU A 154 -22.26 6.44 -7.83
C LEU A 154 -21.91 5.37 -8.87
N ILE A 155 -22.74 5.20 -9.90
CA ILE A 155 -22.48 4.25 -10.98
C ILE A 155 -21.18 4.60 -11.70
N MET A 156 -20.98 5.87 -12.09
CA MET A 156 -19.76 6.30 -12.77
C MET A 156 -18.52 6.14 -11.90
N ALA A 157 -18.58 6.51 -10.60
CA ALA A 157 -17.49 6.29 -9.66
C ALA A 157 -17.14 4.79 -9.51
N THR A 158 -18.17 3.93 -9.52
CA THR A 158 -17.97 2.47 -9.49
C THR A 158 -17.35 1.97 -10.80
N VAL A 159 -17.73 2.50 -11.95
CA VAL A 159 -17.10 2.17 -13.25
C VAL A 159 -15.63 2.57 -13.28
N ILE A 160 -15.27 3.75 -12.75
CA ILE A 160 -13.86 4.19 -12.62
C ILE A 160 -13.02 3.18 -11.85
N VAL A 161 -13.59 2.52 -10.84
CA VAL A 161 -12.89 1.50 -10.04
C VAL A 161 -12.89 0.15 -10.75
N ILE A 162 -14.04 -0.29 -11.27
CA ILE A 162 -14.22 -1.65 -11.81
C ILE A 162 -13.42 -1.85 -13.11
N VAL A 163 -13.39 -0.87 -14.01
CA VAL A 163 -12.71 -1.03 -15.32
C VAL A 163 -11.24 -1.38 -15.18
N PRO A 164 -10.38 -0.62 -14.46
CA PRO A 164 -8.99 -0.99 -14.27
C PRO A 164 -8.83 -2.29 -13.46
N THR A 165 -9.70 -2.54 -12.48
CA THR A 165 -9.68 -3.77 -11.69
C THR A 165 -9.86 -5.00 -12.58
N LEU A 166 -10.84 -5.00 -13.48
CA LEU A 166 -11.08 -6.11 -14.41
C LEU A 166 -9.95 -6.28 -15.42
N LEU A 167 -9.39 -5.18 -15.94
CA LEU A 167 -8.23 -5.26 -16.85
C LEU A 167 -7.03 -5.93 -16.19
N ILE A 168 -6.77 -5.63 -14.91
CA ILE A 168 -5.67 -6.22 -14.15
C ILE A 168 -6.00 -7.68 -13.76
N ALA A 169 -7.23 -7.98 -13.40
CA ALA A 169 -7.67 -9.36 -13.17
C ALA A 169 -7.46 -10.25 -14.41
N LYS A 170 -7.64 -9.67 -15.61
CA LYS A 170 -7.39 -10.33 -16.90
C LYS A 170 -5.89 -10.58 -17.17
N GLN A 171 -4.98 -9.85 -16.49
CA GLN A 171 -3.52 -10.03 -16.53
C GLN A 171 -3.00 -11.09 -15.52
N PRO A 172 -3.76 -12.05 -15.09
CA PRO A 172 -3.75 -12.93 -13.92
C PRO A 172 -3.01 -12.34 -12.68
N ASP A 173 -3.32 -11.10 -12.34
CA ASP A 173 -2.79 -10.41 -11.15
C ASP A 173 -3.90 -10.11 -10.12
N LEU A 174 -4.36 -11.18 -9.44
CA LEU A 174 -5.46 -11.06 -8.46
C LEU A 174 -5.09 -10.18 -7.27
N GLY A 175 -3.86 -10.26 -6.78
CA GLY A 175 -3.42 -9.47 -5.64
C GLY A 175 -3.51 -7.98 -5.91
N THR A 176 -2.97 -7.55 -7.03
CA THR A 176 -3.00 -6.14 -7.43
C THR A 176 -4.41 -5.69 -7.80
N SER A 177 -5.22 -6.54 -8.46
CA SER A 177 -6.61 -6.20 -8.78
C SER A 177 -7.45 -5.97 -7.52
N LEU A 178 -7.28 -6.81 -6.49
CA LEU A 178 -7.96 -6.67 -5.20
C LEU A 178 -7.54 -5.38 -4.48
N LEU A 179 -6.24 -5.03 -4.51
CA LEU A 179 -5.75 -3.78 -3.92
C LEU A 179 -6.33 -2.55 -4.60
N ILE A 180 -6.39 -2.55 -5.93
CA ILE A 180 -6.96 -1.43 -6.69
C ILE A 180 -8.46 -1.33 -6.47
N ALA A 181 -9.18 -2.45 -6.46
CA ALA A 181 -10.59 -2.48 -6.10
C ALA A 181 -10.82 -1.92 -4.70
N SER A 182 -10.06 -2.38 -3.71
CA SER A 182 -10.18 -1.90 -2.33
C SER A 182 -9.87 -0.41 -2.21
N SER A 183 -8.85 0.10 -2.91
CA SER A 183 -8.52 1.53 -2.89
C SER A 183 -9.68 2.41 -3.39
N GLY A 184 -10.32 2.02 -4.49
CA GLY A 184 -11.49 2.73 -5.00
C GLY A 184 -12.72 2.57 -4.10
N ILE A 185 -12.96 1.37 -3.57
CA ILE A 185 -14.05 1.10 -2.62
C ILE A 185 -13.88 1.96 -1.36
N PHE A 186 -12.67 2.14 -0.84
CA PHE A 186 -12.44 3.02 0.30
C PHE A 186 -12.81 4.48 0.00
N VAL A 187 -12.55 4.98 -1.20
CA VAL A 187 -13.02 6.31 -1.60
C VAL A 187 -14.54 6.38 -1.55
N LEU A 188 -15.25 5.36 -2.08
CA LEU A 188 -16.72 5.30 -2.05
C LEU A 188 -17.27 5.24 -0.63
N LEU A 189 -16.67 4.42 0.24
CA LEU A 189 -17.05 4.30 1.65
C LEU A 189 -16.86 5.63 2.40
N LEU A 190 -15.72 6.26 2.23
CA LEU A 190 -15.40 7.56 2.84
C LEU A 190 -16.25 8.70 2.29
N ALA A 191 -16.74 8.59 1.06
CA ALA A 191 -17.69 9.51 0.47
C ALA A 191 -19.12 9.36 1.03
N GLY A 192 -19.34 8.43 1.96
CA GLY A 192 -20.63 8.24 2.62
C GLY A 192 -21.57 7.26 1.92
N LEU A 193 -21.01 6.18 1.34
CA LEU A 193 -21.83 5.11 0.77
C LEU A 193 -22.79 4.55 1.83
N GLY A 194 -24.10 4.54 1.53
CA GLY A 194 -25.11 4.09 2.46
C GLY A 194 -25.01 2.60 2.79
N TRP A 195 -25.20 2.24 4.05
CA TRP A 195 -25.15 0.85 4.52
C TRP A 195 -26.04 -0.11 3.72
N LYS A 196 -27.21 0.37 3.25
CA LYS A 196 -28.12 -0.42 2.42
C LYS A 196 -27.45 -0.89 1.11
N ILE A 197 -26.66 -0.02 0.48
CA ILE A 197 -25.93 -0.35 -0.75
C ILE A 197 -24.82 -1.34 -0.44
N ILE A 198 -24.07 -1.14 0.66
CA ILE A 198 -23.00 -2.04 1.09
C ILE A 198 -23.57 -3.46 1.30
N PHE A 199 -24.62 -3.59 2.12
CA PHE A 199 -25.27 -4.88 2.35
C PHE A 199 -25.86 -5.51 1.09
N SER A 200 -26.45 -4.70 0.19
CA SER A 200 -26.97 -5.20 -1.09
C SER A 200 -25.85 -5.75 -1.97
N VAL A 201 -24.71 -5.06 -2.04
CA VAL A 201 -23.54 -5.55 -2.81
C VAL A 201 -22.97 -6.82 -2.21
N ILE A 202 -22.82 -6.89 -0.88
CA ILE A 202 -22.34 -8.10 -0.19
C ILE A 202 -23.31 -9.26 -0.45
N ALA A 203 -24.61 -9.05 -0.30
CA ALA A 203 -25.62 -10.07 -0.57
C ALA A 203 -25.59 -10.55 -2.02
N LEU A 204 -25.44 -9.64 -2.98
CA LEU A 204 -25.31 -9.96 -4.41
C LEU A 204 -24.05 -10.79 -4.69
N LEU A 205 -22.90 -10.40 -4.15
CA LEU A 205 -21.64 -11.12 -4.30
C LEU A 205 -21.73 -12.53 -3.69
N THR A 206 -22.32 -12.65 -2.50
CA THR A 206 -22.54 -13.95 -1.86
C THR A 206 -23.49 -14.83 -2.66
N ALA A 207 -24.60 -14.28 -3.14
CA ALA A 207 -25.55 -15.03 -3.96
C ALA A 207 -24.97 -15.44 -5.33
N SER A 208 -24.05 -14.62 -5.89
CA SER A 208 -23.37 -14.92 -7.14
C SER A 208 -22.14 -15.83 -6.98
N ALA A 209 -21.70 -16.10 -5.76
CA ALA A 209 -20.51 -16.93 -5.50
C ALA A 209 -20.51 -18.31 -6.20
N PRO A 210 -21.62 -19.06 -6.27
CA PRO A 210 -21.66 -20.32 -7.02
C PRO A 210 -21.44 -20.14 -8.52
N ILE A 211 -21.93 -19.04 -9.09
CA ILE A 211 -21.77 -18.71 -10.51
C ILE A 211 -20.29 -18.35 -10.77
N PHE A 212 -19.69 -17.52 -9.93
CA PHE A 212 -18.27 -17.21 -10.00
C PHE A 212 -17.41 -18.47 -9.89
N TRP A 213 -17.72 -19.37 -8.97
CA TRP A 213 -17.01 -20.62 -8.78
C TRP A 213 -17.03 -21.51 -10.02
N ASN A 214 -18.19 -21.70 -10.62
CA ASN A 214 -18.34 -22.66 -11.72
C ASN A 214 -17.95 -22.11 -13.08
N TYR A 215 -18.11 -20.81 -13.34
CA TYR A 215 -18.01 -20.24 -14.69
C TYR A 215 -16.95 -19.17 -14.87
N LEU A 216 -16.54 -18.44 -13.80
CA LEU A 216 -15.64 -17.30 -13.93
C LEU A 216 -14.23 -17.57 -13.39
N LEU A 217 -14.10 -18.40 -12.35
CA LEU A 217 -12.79 -18.68 -11.76
C LEU A 217 -11.99 -19.63 -12.66
N HIS A 218 -10.75 -19.25 -12.95
CA HIS A 218 -9.76 -20.11 -13.59
C HIS A 218 -9.29 -21.21 -12.62
N ASP A 219 -8.83 -22.33 -13.16
CA ASP A 219 -8.42 -23.49 -12.35
C ASP A 219 -7.35 -23.16 -11.31
N TYR A 220 -6.35 -22.32 -11.66
CA TYR A 220 -5.33 -21.88 -10.71
C TYR A 220 -5.91 -21.06 -9.52
N GLN A 221 -7.02 -20.33 -9.73
CA GLN A 221 -7.68 -19.56 -8.68
C GLN A 221 -8.48 -20.46 -7.74
N ARG A 222 -9.19 -21.45 -8.32
CA ARG A 222 -9.87 -22.47 -7.54
C ARG A 222 -8.87 -23.29 -6.72
N GLN A 223 -7.76 -23.68 -7.35
CA GLN A 223 -6.68 -24.39 -6.66
C GLN A 223 -6.18 -23.63 -5.44
N ARG A 224 -5.94 -22.32 -5.56
CA ARG A 224 -5.51 -21.49 -4.42
C ARG A 224 -6.51 -21.49 -3.26
N ILE A 225 -7.82 -21.46 -3.55
CA ILE A 225 -8.87 -21.49 -2.53
C ILE A 225 -8.92 -22.90 -1.89
N LEU A 226 -8.85 -23.96 -2.69
CA LEU A 226 -8.85 -25.33 -2.18
C LEU A 226 -7.61 -25.61 -1.33
N THR A 227 -6.43 -25.23 -1.79
CA THR A 227 -5.19 -25.37 -1.04
C THR A 227 -5.20 -24.53 0.26
N PHE A 228 -5.85 -23.37 0.26
CA PHE A 228 -6.03 -22.60 1.49
C PHE A 228 -6.93 -23.31 2.50
N LEU A 229 -8.01 -23.96 2.05
CA LEU A 229 -8.92 -24.70 2.93
C LEU A 229 -8.30 -26.01 3.44
N ASN A 230 -7.46 -26.64 2.63
CA ASN A 230 -6.73 -27.85 3.01
C ASN A 230 -5.30 -27.81 2.40
N PRO A 231 -4.33 -27.20 3.09
CA PRO A 231 -2.96 -27.09 2.61
C PRO A 231 -2.25 -28.41 2.33
N GLU A 232 -2.69 -29.49 2.99
CA GLU A 232 -2.11 -30.82 2.82
C GLU A 232 -2.39 -31.43 1.43
N THR A 233 -3.37 -30.90 0.69
CA THR A 233 -3.67 -31.36 -0.68
C THR A 233 -2.65 -30.92 -1.72
N ASP A 234 -1.81 -29.94 -1.41
CA ASP A 234 -0.75 -29.44 -2.28
C ASP A 234 0.59 -29.35 -1.53
N PRO A 235 1.17 -30.50 -1.13
CA PRO A 235 2.34 -30.54 -0.25
C PRO A 235 3.66 -30.11 -0.94
N LEU A 236 3.66 -29.83 -2.25
CA LEU A 236 4.84 -29.39 -3.02
C LEU A 236 4.65 -28.01 -3.65
N GLY A 237 3.46 -27.42 -3.56
CA GLY A 237 3.12 -26.11 -4.11
C GLY A 237 2.78 -25.07 -3.06
N SER A 238 1.69 -24.33 -3.27
CA SER A 238 1.28 -23.26 -2.37
C SER A 238 0.90 -23.72 -0.96
N GLY A 239 0.47 -24.98 -0.79
CA GLY A 239 0.22 -25.59 0.52
C GLY A 239 1.49 -25.73 1.36
N TYR A 240 2.61 -26.13 0.72
CA TYR A 240 3.90 -26.20 1.38
C TYR A 240 4.30 -24.85 2.00
N HIS A 241 4.13 -23.76 1.24
CA HIS A 241 4.45 -22.42 1.72
C HIS A 241 3.65 -22.03 2.97
N ILE A 242 2.34 -22.35 2.99
CA ILE A 242 1.47 -22.06 4.14
C ILE A 242 1.89 -22.88 5.36
N ILE A 243 2.14 -24.18 5.18
CA ILE A 243 2.56 -25.06 6.28
C ILE A 243 3.89 -24.58 6.86
N GLN A 244 4.90 -24.36 6.02
CA GLN A 244 6.22 -23.95 6.49
C GLN A 244 6.21 -22.55 7.16
N SER A 245 5.41 -21.62 6.64
CA SER A 245 5.30 -20.28 7.26
C SER A 245 4.61 -20.36 8.63
N THR A 246 3.57 -21.17 8.79
CA THR A 246 2.91 -21.36 10.10
C THR A 246 3.81 -22.09 11.11
N ILE A 247 4.60 -23.07 10.66
CA ILE A 247 5.62 -23.71 11.50
C ILE A 247 6.68 -22.70 11.94
N ALA A 248 7.17 -21.86 11.01
CA ALA A 248 8.15 -20.84 11.33
C ALA A 248 7.64 -19.84 12.38
N ILE A 249 6.43 -19.30 12.19
CA ILE A 249 5.78 -18.40 13.15
C ILE A 249 5.62 -19.06 14.51
N GLY A 250 5.10 -20.29 14.55
CA GLY A 250 4.87 -21.02 15.80
C GLY A 250 6.17 -21.37 16.54
N SER A 251 7.24 -21.66 15.79
CA SER A 251 8.54 -22.01 16.36
C SER A 251 9.27 -20.82 17.01
N GLY A 252 8.87 -19.57 16.70
CA GLY A 252 9.44 -18.38 17.32
C GLY A 252 9.08 -18.18 18.78
N GLY A 253 7.96 -18.75 19.26
CA GLY A 253 7.53 -18.60 20.64
C GLY A 253 7.35 -17.15 21.09
N LEU A 254 7.61 -16.86 22.36
CA LEU A 254 7.44 -15.50 22.91
C LEU A 254 8.60 -14.55 22.53
N TYR A 255 9.84 -15.02 22.61
CA TYR A 255 11.04 -14.18 22.47
C TYR A 255 11.79 -14.34 21.16
N GLY A 256 11.39 -15.31 20.33
CA GLY A 256 12.11 -15.66 19.11
C GLY A 256 13.32 -16.55 19.35
N LYS A 257 13.88 -17.07 18.25
CA LYS A 257 15.12 -17.87 18.26
C LYS A 257 16.38 -16.97 18.28
N GLY A 258 16.21 -15.68 18.14
CA GLY A 258 17.29 -14.70 17.97
C GLY A 258 17.59 -14.41 16.50
N TRP A 259 18.05 -13.18 16.24
CA TRP A 259 18.41 -12.73 14.89
C TRP A 259 19.50 -13.64 14.29
N LEU A 260 19.35 -14.01 13.02
CA LEU A 260 20.18 -14.95 12.26
C LEU A 260 20.14 -16.40 12.75
N ASN A 261 19.23 -16.77 13.65
CA ASN A 261 19.10 -18.12 14.19
C ASN A 261 17.77 -18.80 13.77
N GLY A 262 17.07 -18.27 12.79
CA GLY A 262 15.87 -18.88 12.22
C GLY A 262 16.21 -20.20 11.53
N THR A 263 15.64 -21.31 11.99
CA THR A 263 15.93 -22.64 11.43
C THR A 263 15.15 -22.91 10.14
N GLN A 264 13.88 -22.47 10.06
CA GLN A 264 13.05 -22.67 8.87
C GLN A 264 13.51 -21.80 7.68
N SER A 265 14.00 -20.60 7.97
CA SER A 265 14.51 -19.69 6.97
C SER A 265 15.86 -20.09 6.40
N HIS A 266 16.79 -20.56 7.25
CA HIS A 266 18.16 -20.89 6.82
C HIS A 266 18.32 -22.29 6.22
N LEU A 267 17.39 -23.21 6.47
CA LEU A 267 17.39 -24.55 5.87
C LEU A 267 16.65 -24.62 4.53
N ASP A 268 16.33 -23.47 3.91
CA ASP A 268 15.61 -23.35 2.63
C ASP A 268 14.22 -23.98 2.61
N PHE A 269 13.60 -24.24 3.78
CA PHE A 269 12.24 -24.75 3.85
C PHE A 269 11.20 -23.71 3.47
N LEU A 270 11.55 -22.41 3.49
CA LEU A 270 10.66 -21.30 3.18
C LEU A 270 11.05 -20.65 1.84
N PRO A 271 10.46 -21.07 0.72
CA PRO A 271 10.65 -20.37 -0.55
C PRO A 271 10.12 -18.93 -0.47
N GLU A 272 10.65 -18.02 -1.30
CA GLU A 272 10.26 -16.59 -1.33
C GLU A 272 10.32 -15.88 0.06
N ARG A 273 11.20 -16.37 0.96
CA ARG A 273 11.39 -15.86 2.34
C ARG A 273 11.79 -14.39 2.41
N SER A 274 12.48 -13.87 1.38
CA SER A 274 12.86 -12.45 1.30
C SER A 274 11.78 -11.55 0.73
N THR A 275 10.75 -12.11 0.10
CA THR A 275 9.67 -11.38 -0.58
C THR A 275 8.34 -11.51 0.19
N ASP A 276 7.50 -12.45 -0.18
CA ASP A 276 6.12 -12.55 0.31
C ASP A 276 6.02 -13.11 1.73
N PHE A 277 6.98 -13.96 2.13
CA PHE A 277 6.98 -14.66 3.42
C PHE A 277 7.98 -14.08 4.44
N VAL A 278 8.49 -12.88 4.23
CA VAL A 278 9.44 -12.23 5.15
C VAL A 278 8.91 -12.09 6.58
N PHE A 279 7.58 -11.98 6.76
CA PHE A 279 6.94 -11.94 8.06
C PHE A 279 7.13 -13.24 8.87
N ALA A 280 7.18 -14.40 8.21
CA ALA A 280 7.45 -15.67 8.88
C ALA A 280 8.88 -15.71 9.45
N VAL A 281 9.88 -15.24 8.67
CA VAL A 281 11.27 -15.11 9.13
C VAL A 281 11.35 -14.17 10.32
N PHE A 282 10.71 -13.01 10.22
CA PHE A 282 10.66 -12.06 11.31
C PHE A 282 10.07 -12.65 12.59
N SER A 283 8.94 -13.34 12.46
CA SER A 283 8.24 -13.94 13.61
C SER A 283 9.03 -15.11 14.23
N GLU A 284 9.77 -15.88 13.42
CA GLU A 284 10.65 -16.94 13.91
C GLU A 284 11.82 -16.37 14.73
N GLU A 285 12.44 -15.30 14.25
CA GLU A 285 13.65 -14.73 14.86
C GLU A 285 13.36 -13.83 16.07
N PHE A 286 12.30 -13.01 16.00
CA PHE A 286 11.95 -12.02 17.03
C PHE A 286 10.78 -12.44 17.92
N GLY A 287 10.09 -13.53 17.57
CA GLY A 287 8.99 -14.10 18.32
C GLY A 287 7.75 -13.21 18.39
N PHE A 288 6.87 -13.54 19.32
CA PHE A 288 5.60 -12.82 19.49
C PHE A 288 5.81 -11.37 19.92
N LEU A 289 6.75 -11.09 20.83
CA LEU A 289 7.03 -9.71 21.27
C LEU A 289 7.57 -8.85 20.14
N GLY A 290 8.48 -9.35 19.32
CA GLY A 290 8.94 -8.65 18.12
C GLY A 290 7.80 -8.38 17.16
N THR A 291 6.91 -9.36 16.95
CA THR A 291 5.71 -9.20 16.09
C THR A 291 4.78 -8.12 16.62
N LEU A 292 4.58 -8.01 17.94
CA LEU A 292 3.78 -6.92 18.52
C LEU A 292 4.41 -5.55 18.27
N VAL A 293 5.73 -5.42 18.39
CA VAL A 293 6.44 -4.17 18.07
C VAL A 293 6.28 -3.80 16.60
N LEU A 294 6.40 -4.76 15.69
CA LEU A 294 6.17 -4.55 14.27
C LEU A 294 4.74 -4.09 13.97
N LEU A 295 3.74 -4.75 14.55
CA LEU A 295 2.34 -4.38 14.41
C LEU A 295 2.08 -2.97 14.99
N ALA A 296 2.68 -2.63 16.13
CA ALA A 296 2.56 -1.30 16.72
C ALA A 296 3.12 -0.21 15.79
N LEU A 297 4.24 -0.46 15.10
CA LEU A 297 4.78 0.46 14.09
C LEU A 297 3.83 0.64 12.90
N PHE A 298 3.24 -0.45 12.37
CA PHE A 298 2.25 -0.35 11.32
C PHE A 298 1.01 0.42 11.77
N ILE A 299 0.50 0.13 12.97
CA ILE A 299 -0.65 0.84 13.56
C ILE A 299 -0.35 2.33 13.74
N ALA A 300 0.86 2.68 14.18
CA ALA A 300 1.27 4.09 14.33
C ALA A 300 1.26 4.83 12.99
N ILE A 301 1.79 4.23 11.92
CA ILE A 301 1.78 4.79 10.56
C ILE A 301 0.34 4.96 10.05
N ILE A 302 -0.49 3.91 10.19
CA ILE A 302 -1.89 3.94 9.77
C ILE A 302 -2.68 5.00 10.55
N SER A 303 -2.51 5.04 11.86
CA SER A 303 -3.16 6.05 12.72
C SER A 303 -2.75 7.47 12.31
N ARG A 304 -1.46 7.69 11.99
CA ARG A 304 -1.02 8.99 11.48
C ARG A 304 -1.67 9.33 10.14
N GLY A 305 -1.77 8.39 9.22
CA GLY A 305 -2.46 8.56 7.94
C GLY A 305 -3.94 8.91 8.11
N ILE A 306 -4.63 8.24 9.04
CA ILE A 306 -6.04 8.55 9.39
C ILE A 306 -6.16 9.97 9.96
N ILE A 307 -5.26 10.38 10.86
CA ILE A 307 -5.24 11.75 11.41
C ILE A 307 -5.05 12.77 10.28
N ILE A 308 -4.18 12.50 9.31
CA ILE A 308 -3.98 13.36 8.13
C ILE A 308 -5.29 13.46 7.33
N ALA A 309 -5.97 12.33 7.10
CA ALA A 309 -7.23 12.31 6.36
C ALA A 309 -8.34 13.09 7.07
N ILE A 310 -8.53 12.88 8.39
CA ILE A 310 -9.54 13.58 9.16
C ILE A 310 -9.31 15.10 9.16
N ASN A 311 -8.06 15.50 9.26
CA ASN A 311 -7.66 16.89 9.32
C ASN A 311 -7.50 17.57 7.94
N ALA A 312 -7.73 16.88 6.84
CA ALA A 312 -7.66 17.46 5.49
C ALA A 312 -8.75 18.51 5.29
N GLN A 313 -8.39 19.65 4.67
CA GLN A 313 -9.26 20.82 4.55
C GLN A 313 -10.33 20.69 3.48
N ASP A 314 -10.02 19.97 2.40
CA ASP A 314 -10.92 19.78 1.26
C ASP A 314 -11.33 18.30 1.11
N THR A 315 -12.48 18.09 0.50
CA THR A 315 -13.08 16.75 0.30
C THR A 315 -12.17 15.84 -0.52
N PHE A 316 -11.53 16.36 -1.57
CA PHE A 316 -10.62 15.59 -2.41
C PHE A 316 -9.45 15.04 -1.59
N SER A 317 -8.74 15.91 -0.86
CA SER A 317 -7.61 15.51 -0.02
C SER A 317 -8.00 14.53 1.07
N ARG A 318 -9.18 14.70 1.68
CA ARG A 318 -9.72 13.78 2.69
C ARG A 318 -9.95 12.39 2.13
N LEU A 319 -10.59 12.28 0.98
CA LEU A 319 -10.89 11.01 0.31
C LEU A 319 -9.61 10.31 -0.13
N VAL A 320 -8.66 11.05 -0.74
CA VAL A 320 -7.37 10.50 -1.18
C VAL A 320 -6.55 10.00 0.01
N ALA A 321 -6.36 10.83 1.04
CA ALA A 321 -5.57 10.47 2.21
C ALA A 321 -6.16 9.26 2.94
N GLY A 322 -7.47 9.24 3.14
CA GLY A 322 -8.16 8.11 3.76
C GLY A 322 -8.02 6.82 2.94
N SER A 323 -8.22 6.89 1.64
CA SER A 323 -8.10 5.72 0.76
C SER A 323 -6.67 5.17 0.71
N LEU A 324 -5.65 6.02 0.54
CA LEU A 324 -4.26 5.57 0.51
C LEU A 324 -3.84 4.93 1.83
N THR A 325 -4.29 5.48 2.96
CA THR A 325 -4.02 4.93 4.29
C THR A 325 -4.69 3.56 4.48
N LEU A 326 -5.96 3.44 4.10
CA LEU A 326 -6.68 2.16 4.20
C LEU A 326 -6.14 1.12 3.21
N THR A 327 -5.67 1.55 2.04
CA THR A 327 -4.98 0.66 1.09
C THR A 327 -3.67 0.13 1.68
N PHE A 328 -2.90 0.97 2.35
CA PHE A 328 -1.70 0.54 3.09
C PHE A 328 -2.05 -0.47 4.19
N PHE A 329 -3.14 -0.24 4.95
CA PHE A 329 -3.65 -1.23 5.90
C PHE A 329 -3.96 -2.58 5.23
N VAL A 330 -4.63 -2.58 4.07
CA VAL A 330 -4.94 -3.83 3.34
C VAL A 330 -3.67 -4.56 2.91
N TYR A 331 -2.63 -3.85 2.47
CA TYR A 331 -1.34 -4.47 2.17
C TYR A 331 -0.79 -5.25 3.38
N VAL A 332 -0.75 -4.60 4.53
CA VAL A 332 -0.26 -5.22 5.77
C VAL A 332 -1.14 -6.39 6.19
N PHE A 333 -2.45 -6.19 6.21
CA PHE A 333 -3.43 -7.20 6.63
C PHE A 333 -3.39 -8.44 5.74
N VAL A 334 -3.37 -8.24 4.41
CA VAL A 334 -3.36 -9.37 3.46
C VAL A 334 -2.03 -10.12 3.52
N ASN A 335 -0.89 -9.44 3.60
CA ASN A 335 0.40 -10.13 3.71
C ASN A 335 0.49 -10.94 5.01
N ILE A 336 0.24 -10.32 6.16
CA ILE A 336 0.29 -11.02 7.46
C ILE A 336 -0.75 -12.14 7.48
N GLY A 337 -1.97 -11.91 6.98
CA GLY A 337 -3.03 -12.90 6.94
C GLY A 337 -2.69 -14.12 6.07
N MET A 338 -2.07 -13.90 4.89
CA MET A 338 -1.67 -15.04 4.04
C MET A 338 -0.51 -15.84 4.64
N VAL A 339 0.46 -15.17 5.25
CA VAL A 339 1.64 -15.82 5.86
C VAL A 339 1.22 -16.60 7.11
N SER A 340 0.22 -16.10 7.85
CA SER A 340 -0.35 -16.77 9.04
C SER A 340 -1.38 -17.86 8.70
N GLY A 341 -1.66 -18.11 7.41
CA GLY A 341 -2.66 -19.10 6.99
C GLY A 341 -4.11 -18.69 7.25
N ILE A 342 -4.40 -17.41 7.46
CA ILE A 342 -5.77 -16.87 7.65
C ILE A 342 -6.39 -16.48 6.30
N LEU A 343 -5.57 -16.17 5.30
CA LEU A 343 -5.98 -15.79 3.95
C LEU A 343 -5.25 -16.64 2.90
N PRO A 344 -5.84 -16.85 1.72
CA PRO A 344 -5.15 -17.56 0.64
C PRO A 344 -3.93 -16.78 0.16
N VAL A 345 -2.93 -17.49 -0.36
CA VAL A 345 -1.69 -16.86 -0.87
C VAL A 345 -1.98 -16.02 -2.10
N VAL A 346 -1.75 -14.73 -1.98
CA VAL A 346 -2.06 -13.72 -3.02
C VAL A 346 -0.79 -13.18 -3.69
N GLY A 347 0.36 -13.27 -3.01
CA GLY A 347 1.63 -12.77 -3.53
C GLY A 347 1.78 -11.25 -3.39
N LEU A 348 1.42 -10.70 -2.24
CA LEU A 348 1.60 -9.29 -1.91
C LEU A 348 2.74 -9.13 -0.89
N PRO A 349 3.79 -8.35 -1.20
CA PRO A 349 4.90 -8.16 -0.28
C PRO A 349 4.49 -7.30 0.92
N LEU A 350 5.11 -7.54 2.07
CA LEU A 350 4.91 -6.72 3.26
C LEU A 350 5.56 -5.33 3.06
N PRO A 351 4.78 -4.24 3.19
CA PRO A 351 5.26 -2.89 2.91
C PRO A 351 6.53 -2.53 3.67
N LEU A 352 7.54 -1.99 2.97
CA LEU A 352 8.82 -1.49 3.47
C LEU A 352 9.73 -2.55 4.14
N ILE A 353 9.28 -3.78 4.30
CA ILE A 353 10.06 -4.89 4.90
C ILE A 353 10.49 -5.89 3.84
N SER A 354 9.57 -6.32 2.99
CA SER A 354 9.86 -7.28 1.92
C SER A 354 10.85 -6.73 0.90
N TYR A 355 11.64 -7.62 0.32
CA TYR A 355 12.42 -7.31 -0.87
C TYR A 355 11.47 -6.99 -2.03
N GLY A 356 11.54 -5.78 -2.55
CA GLY A 356 10.69 -5.32 -3.64
C GLY A 356 11.18 -4.00 -4.21
N GLY A 357 10.87 -3.73 -5.46
CA GLY A 357 11.27 -2.49 -6.14
C GLY A 357 10.10 -1.56 -6.43
N THR A 358 9.26 -1.95 -7.37
CA THR A 358 8.16 -1.09 -7.88
C THR A 358 7.10 -0.80 -6.83
N SER A 359 6.67 -1.82 -6.09
CA SER A 359 5.68 -1.69 -5.02
C SER A 359 6.15 -0.74 -3.90
N MET A 360 7.45 -0.79 -3.53
CA MET A 360 8.03 0.11 -2.53
C MET A 360 7.97 1.57 -2.99
N VAL A 361 8.35 1.84 -4.25
CA VAL A 361 8.30 3.19 -4.83
C VAL A 361 6.88 3.74 -4.82
N THR A 362 5.90 2.91 -5.17
CA THR A 362 4.48 3.29 -5.18
C THR A 362 3.97 3.62 -3.77
N ILE A 363 4.30 2.80 -2.78
CA ILE A 363 3.92 3.04 -1.38
C ILE A 363 4.57 4.32 -0.85
N MET A 364 5.84 4.55 -1.16
CA MET A 364 6.53 5.78 -0.77
C MET A 364 5.96 7.02 -1.49
N ALA A 365 5.56 6.90 -2.75
CA ALA A 365 4.83 7.96 -3.44
C ALA A 365 3.49 8.28 -2.76
N ALA A 366 2.75 7.25 -2.30
CA ALA A 366 1.53 7.44 -1.53
C ALA A 366 1.79 8.18 -0.21
N PHE A 367 2.87 7.84 0.51
CA PHE A 367 3.29 8.60 1.69
C PHE A 367 3.68 10.04 1.37
N GLY A 368 4.33 10.29 0.23
CA GLY A 368 4.60 11.63 -0.27
C GLY A 368 3.31 12.44 -0.46
N ILE A 369 2.25 11.85 -1.02
CA ILE A 369 0.94 12.48 -1.15
C ILE A 369 0.33 12.80 0.23
N LEU A 370 0.41 11.88 1.19
CA LEU A 370 -0.05 12.12 2.56
C LEU A 370 0.69 13.30 3.21
N MET A 371 2.01 13.38 3.05
CA MET A 371 2.83 14.48 3.56
C MET A 371 2.47 15.81 2.88
N SER A 372 2.25 15.81 1.56
CA SER A 372 1.77 16.99 0.84
C SER A 372 0.43 17.48 1.36
N ILE A 373 -0.54 16.59 1.57
CA ILE A 373 -1.86 16.94 2.10
C ILE A 373 -1.74 17.55 3.51
N GLN A 374 -0.87 16.99 4.36
CA GLN A 374 -0.67 17.46 5.73
C GLN A 374 -0.03 18.85 5.77
N THR A 375 0.95 19.11 4.92
CA THR A 375 1.79 20.31 5.00
C THR A 375 1.25 21.50 4.20
N ASN A 376 0.44 21.25 3.16
CA ASN A 376 -0.21 22.30 2.36
C ASN A 376 -1.52 22.83 2.97
N ARG A 377 -1.70 22.70 4.29
CA ARG A 377 -2.85 23.31 4.96
C ARG A 377 -2.75 24.83 4.90
N LYS A 378 -3.80 25.48 4.38
CA LYS A 378 -3.97 26.90 4.55
C LYS A 378 -4.22 27.16 6.03
N LEU A 379 -3.33 27.88 6.70
CA LEU A 379 -3.64 28.50 7.97
C LEU A 379 -4.75 29.50 7.65
N VAL A 380 -5.99 29.15 7.97
CA VAL A 380 -7.08 30.12 7.93
C VAL A 380 -6.73 31.11 9.02
N GLY A 381 -6.30 32.30 8.59
CA GLY A 381 -6.12 33.41 9.51
C GLY A 381 -7.43 33.64 10.21
N ALA A 382 -7.36 33.66 11.54
CA ALA A 382 -8.46 34.08 12.39
C ALA A 382 -8.85 35.52 12.12
#